data_dbc0d0ccfd6ce1964564be804e9450f0
#
_entry.id   dbc0d0ccfd6ce1964564be804e9450f0
#
_cell.length_a   1.000
_cell.length_b   1.000
_cell.length_c   1.000
_cell.angle_alpha   90.00
_cell.angle_beta   90.00
_cell.angle_gamma   90.00
#
_symmetry.space_group_name_H-M   'P 1'
#
loop_
_entity.id
_entity.type
_entity.pdbx_description
1 polymer ?
#
loop_
_entity_poly.entity_id
_entity_poly.type
_entity_poly.pdbx_seq_one_letter_code
_entity_poly.pdbx_strand_id
1 'polypeptide(L)'
;MKWAVYNLLFAVVYPFLLPGFLVRMLRRGGYAARFADRFALYPHSITRSFDPSTISSAPIWIHAVSVGEVQVAGQLMREWRAVEPSVRFCFSTTSSTGWKMAEREVGPNDTLIYNPLDFPNFVKSALKTVRPRAVILTESEIWPNFIRQAKKCGIPLFLVNARVSDRSAPRYRFARLFFRDVFSCFAKIFAQSDLDKARLVAAGAPAETVAVTGSFKFDVAHRNPAKEAELRAWLAAHGVSDDARILLGGSTWPGEDEVLLGIYKRLLAKRAKRSEEKENGQGGQERREGQEVPAGTKRPLVLVLAPRHFEKADAVEANIQEAGFSCIRRSKQPNPQTPKHPNLQTPKPPNVQPSLPPVFLADTTGELMGLYGIADVVFVGKSLCAHGSQNMIEPCLCGKPTFVGPYTENFRPVMSDLLAADAIRQIKDAAELEEGIGEILEWSNDRMIEWSNDRMIEWSNGRKCRGAVADLGARAKAAVERRRGVVARCVAAIRDSTPVTGADPILV
;
A
#
# COMPACT_ATOMS: atom_id res chain seq x y z
N MET A 1 9.17 -38.37 -12.44
CA MET A 1 8.67 -38.79 -11.11
C MET A 1 8.12 -37.64 -10.28
N LYS A 2 8.89 -36.59 -9.94
CA LYS A 2 8.43 -35.46 -9.07
C LYS A 2 7.13 -34.78 -9.52
N TRP A 3 6.97 -34.52 -10.81
CA TRP A 3 5.77 -33.90 -11.39
C TRP A 3 4.53 -34.81 -11.35
N ALA A 4 4.72 -36.12 -11.49
CA ALA A 4 3.62 -37.08 -11.33
C ALA A 4 3.14 -37.11 -9.88
N VAL A 5 4.08 -37.06 -8.92
CA VAL A 5 3.77 -36.98 -7.48
C VAL A 5 3.02 -35.69 -7.17
N TYR A 6 3.48 -34.55 -7.69
CA TYR A 6 2.77 -33.28 -7.52
C TYR A 6 1.33 -33.32 -8.05
N ASN A 7 1.15 -33.82 -9.28
CA ASN A 7 -0.17 -33.90 -9.91
C ASN A 7 -1.11 -34.86 -9.16
N LEU A 8 -0.57 -36.00 -8.68
CA LEU A 8 -1.34 -36.92 -7.87
C LEU A 8 -1.78 -36.29 -6.54
N LEU A 9 -0.83 -35.67 -5.83
CA LEU A 9 -1.14 -34.97 -4.58
C LEU A 9 -2.15 -33.81 -4.81
N PHE A 10 -1.98 -33.05 -5.87
CA PHE A 10 -2.90 -31.98 -6.21
C PHE A 10 -4.30 -32.54 -6.52
N ALA A 11 -4.40 -33.58 -7.31
CA ALA A 11 -5.67 -34.24 -7.65
C ALA A 11 -6.37 -34.85 -6.41
N VAL A 12 -5.62 -35.38 -5.45
CA VAL A 12 -6.17 -35.92 -4.20
C VAL A 12 -6.57 -34.81 -3.23
N VAL A 13 -5.72 -33.79 -3.04
CA VAL A 13 -5.96 -32.75 -2.03
C VAL A 13 -7.01 -31.75 -2.50
N TYR A 14 -7.06 -31.42 -3.79
CA TYR A 14 -7.93 -30.39 -4.34
C TYR A 14 -9.44 -30.63 -4.04
N PRO A 15 -10.00 -31.85 -4.17
CA PRO A 15 -11.40 -32.12 -3.81
C PRO A 15 -11.75 -31.79 -2.36
N PHE A 16 -10.82 -31.99 -1.41
CA PHE A 16 -11.03 -31.65 0.00
C PHE A 16 -10.99 -30.13 0.26
N LEU A 17 -10.26 -29.39 -0.56
CA LEU A 17 -10.20 -27.92 -0.48
C LEU A 17 -11.38 -27.25 -1.19
N LEU A 18 -11.98 -27.94 -2.16
CA LEU A 18 -13.04 -27.43 -3.03
C LEU A 18 -14.29 -26.98 -2.25
N PRO A 19 -14.84 -27.73 -1.27
CA PRO A 19 -16.01 -27.27 -0.50
C PRO A 19 -15.76 -25.95 0.21
N GLY A 20 -14.60 -25.80 0.87
CA GLY A 20 -14.23 -24.55 1.52
C GLY A 20 -14.03 -23.39 0.55
N PHE A 21 -13.57 -23.66 -0.65
CA PHE A 21 -13.47 -22.69 -1.74
C PHE A 21 -14.86 -22.28 -2.23
N LEU A 22 -15.75 -23.25 -2.50
CA LEU A 22 -17.12 -22.98 -2.96
C LEU A 22 -17.94 -22.18 -1.93
N VAL A 23 -17.85 -22.52 -0.65
CA VAL A 23 -18.52 -21.73 0.43
C VAL A 23 -18.03 -20.29 0.47
N ARG A 24 -16.70 -20.06 0.38
CA ARG A 24 -16.15 -18.70 0.30
C ARG A 24 -16.62 -17.97 -0.96
N MET A 25 -16.70 -18.67 -2.05
CA MET A 25 -17.16 -18.16 -3.35
C MET A 25 -18.63 -17.72 -3.27
N LEU A 26 -19.50 -18.56 -2.73
CA LEU A 26 -20.93 -18.25 -2.53
C LEU A 26 -21.13 -17.06 -1.59
N ARG A 27 -20.38 -17.01 -0.46
CA ARG A 27 -20.46 -15.90 0.51
C ARG A 27 -19.99 -14.56 -0.06
N ARG A 28 -18.99 -14.55 -0.94
CA ARG A 28 -18.43 -13.33 -1.54
C ARG A 28 -19.15 -12.87 -2.81
N GLY A 29 -19.90 -13.75 -3.47
CA GLY A 29 -20.61 -13.49 -4.72
C GLY A 29 -19.68 -13.22 -5.92
N GLY A 30 -20.30 -13.01 -7.11
CA GLY A 30 -19.58 -12.53 -8.29
C GLY A 30 -18.83 -13.58 -9.11
N TYR A 31 -18.91 -14.87 -8.78
CA TYR A 31 -18.15 -15.91 -9.46
C TYR A 31 -18.90 -16.63 -10.59
N ALA A 32 -20.23 -16.57 -10.61
CA ALA A 32 -21.05 -17.40 -11.51
C ALA A 32 -20.84 -17.06 -12.99
N ALA A 33 -20.72 -15.81 -13.33
CA ALA A 33 -20.70 -15.34 -14.73
C ALA A 33 -19.49 -15.87 -15.54
N ARG A 34 -18.38 -16.23 -14.92
CA ARG A 34 -17.15 -16.62 -15.59
C ARG A 34 -16.49 -17.87 -14.94
N PHE A 35 -17.29 -18.70 -14.28
CA PHE A 35 -16.78 -19.88 -13.57
C PHE A 35 -16.07 -20.88 -14.48
N ALA A 36 -16.58 -21.05 -15.71
CA ALA A 36 -16.05 -21.96 -16.73
C ALA A 36 -14.60 -21.64 -17.18
N ASP A 37 -14.17 -20.39 -17.05
CA ASP A 37 -12.79 -19.97 -17.35
C ASP A 37 -11.75 -20.81 -16.61
N ARG A 38 -12.06 -21.25 -15.37
CA ARG A 38 -11.18 -22.06 -14.52
C ARG A 38 -10.87 -23.43 -15.12
N PHE A 39 -11.70 -23.89 -16.05
CA PHE A 39 -11.52 -25.14 -16.80
C PHE A 39 -11.01 -24.85 -18.21
N ALA A 40 -10.55 -23.61 -18.49
CA ALA A 40 -10.15 -23.13 -19.80
C ALA A 40 -11.28 -23.25 -20.86
N LEU A 41 -12.54 -23.13 -20.40
CA LEU A 41 -13.73 -23.09 -21.23
C LEU A 41 -14.15 -21.62 -21.40
N TYR A 42 -13.49 -20.94 -22.33
CA TYR A 42 -13.71 -19.51 -22.57
C TYR A 42 -14.88 -19.28 -23.53
N PRO A 43 -15.72 -18.24 -23.32
CA PRO A 43 -16.75 -17.84 -24.28
C PRO A 43 -16.14 -17.49 -25.65
N HIS A 44 -16.95 -17.59 -26.69
CA HIS A 44 -16.50 -17.32 -28.08
C HIS A 44 -15.95 -15.89 -28.24
N SER A 45 -16.51 -14.91 -27.54
CA SER A 45 -15.99 -13.53 -27.52
C SER A 45 -14.53 -13.44 -27.05
N ILE A 46 -14.17 -14.25 -26.06
CA ILE A 46 -12.80 -14.33 -25.53
C ILE A 46 -11.87 -15.07 -26.46
N THR A 47 -12.29 -16.23 -26.99
CA THR A 47 -11.46 -16.99 -27.94
C THR A 47 -11.18 -16.15 -29.20
N ARG A 48 -12.16 -15.38 -29.68
CA ARG A 48 -12.02 -14.48 -30.81
C ARG A 48 -11.04 -13.33 -30.53
N SER A 49 -10.96 -12.84 -29.31
CA SER A 49 -10.01 -11.79 -28.93
C SER A 49 -8.55 -12.25 -28.98
N PHE A 50 -8.30 -13.56 -29.07
CA PHE A 50 -6.97 -14.16 -29.21
C PHE A 50 -6.73 -14.79 -30.57
N ASP A 51 -7.65 -14.64 -31.54
CA ASP A 51 -7.50 -15.19 -32.88
C ASP A 51 -6.37 -14.45 -33.63
N PRO A 52 -5.30 -15.17 -34.07
CA PRO A 52 -4.19 -14.55 -34.76
C PRO A 52 -4.58 -13.85 -36.08
N SER A 53 -5.69 -14.25 -36.68
CA SER A 53 -6.19 -13.60 -37.91
C SER A 53 -6.80 -12.22 -37.66
N THR A 54 -7.17 -11.93 -36.42
CA THR A 54 -7.85 -10.66 -36.03
C THR A 54 -7.01 -9.75 -35.18
N ILE A 55 -5.85 -10.20 -34.69
CA ILE A 55 -4.99 -9.45 -33.76
C ILE A 55 -3.60 -9.22 -34.36
N SER A 56 -3.11 -7.99 -34.22
CA SER A 56 -1.79 -7.58 -34.73
C SER A 56 -0.61 -8.08 -33.88
N SER A 57 -0.84 -8.46 -32.59
CA SER A 57 0.21 -8.90 -31.69
C SER A 57 -0.30 -9.87 -30.62
N ALA A 58 0.50 -10.87 -30.30
CA ALA A 58 0.24 -11.79 -29.20
C ALA A 58 0.25 -11.07 -27.84
N PRO A 59 -0.69 -11.35 -26.93
CA PRO A 59 -0.81 -10.66 -25.66
C PRO A 59 0.33 -11.05 -24.70
N ILE A 60 0.55 -10.22 -23.67
CA ILE A 60 1.31 -10.60 -22.48
C ILE A 60 0.33 -11.09 -21.44
N TRP A 61 0.55 -12.30 -20.91
CA TRP A 61 -0.30 -12.84 -19.85
C TRP A 61 0.24 -12.42 -18.48
N ILE A 62 -0.55 -11.63 -17.74
CA ILE A 62 -0.24 -11.22 -16.38
C ILE A 62 -1.19 -11.93 -15.40
N HIS A 63 -0.65 -12.52 -14.34
CA HIS A 63 -1.42 -13.17 -13.29
C HIS A 63 -1.21 -12.51 -11.94
N ALA A 64 -2.33 -12.11 -11.30
CA ALA A 64 -2.36 -11.51 -9.97
C ALA A 64 -3.64 -11.92 -9.22
N VAL A 65 -3.54 -12.23 -7.92
CA VAL A 65 -4.64 -12.83 -7.15
C VAL A 65 -5.26 -11.87 -6.15
N SER A 66 -4.43 -11.21 -5.34
CA SER A 66 -4.87 -10.29 -4.30
C SER A 66 -5.05 -8.86 -4.83
N VAL A 67 -5.80 -8.02 -4.09
CA VAL A 67 -5.98 -6.60 -4.42
C VAL A 67 -4.62 -5.89 -4.56
N GLY A 68 -3.67 -6.18 -3.67
CA GLY A 68 -2.33 -5.59 -3.73
C GLY A 68 -1.55 -6.01 -4.98
N GLU A 69 -1.63 -7.29 -5.36
CA GLU A 69 -0.99 -7.80 -6.57
C GLU A 69 -1.63 -7.24 -7.84
N VAL A 70 -2.96 -7.05 -7.86
CA VAL A 70 -3.66 -6.40 -8.98
C VAL A 70 -3.19 -4.97 -9.18
N GLN A 71 -2.96 -4.21 -8.09
CA GLN A 71 -2.40 -2.86 -8.17
C GLN A 71 -0.96 -2.87 -8.74
N VAL A 72 -0.14 -3.83 -8.30
CA VAL A 72 1.22 -4.06 -8.82
C VAL A 72 1.17 -4.36 -10.32
N ALA A 73 0.30 -5.28 -10.74
CA ALA A 73 0.11 -5.64 -12.14
C ALA A 73 -0.42 -4.46 -12.97
N GLY A 74 -1.38 -3.69 -12.45
CA GLY A 74 -1.91 -2.49 -13.11
C GLY A 74 -0.82 -1.44 -13.33
N GLN A 75 0.07 -1.22 -12.36
CA GLN A 75 1.22 -0.32 -12.55
C GLN A 75 2.16 -0.83 -13.65
N LEU A 76 2.46 -2.14 -13.68
CA LEU A 76 3.27 -2.73 -14.74
C LEU A 76 2.64 -2.52 -16.12
N MET A 77 1.32 -2.71 -16.24
CA MET A 77 0.60 -2.49 -17.49
C MET A 77 0.65 -1.03 -17.94
N ARG A 78 0.49 -0.07 -17.02
CA ARG A 78 0.61 1.38 -17.32
C ARG A 78 1.99 1.75 -17.83
N GLU A 79 3.04 1.35 -17.12
CA GLU A 79 4.43 1.58 -17.52
C GLU A 79 4.75 0.93 -18.88
N TRP A 80 4.22 -0.26 -19.12
CA TRP A 80 4.42 -0.93 -20.41
C TRP A 80 3.72 -0.20 -21.56
N ARG A 81 2.47 0.24 -21.35
CA ARG A 81 1.76 1.05 -22.36
C ARG A 81 2.42 2.37 -22.67
N ALA A 82 3.11 2.98 -21.71
CA ALA A 82 3.86 4.21 -21.92
C ALA A 82 5.00 4.03 -22.96
N VAL A 83 5.58 2.83 -23.04
CA VAL A 83 6.68 2.51 -23.96
C VAL A 83 6.26 1.68 -25.17
N GLU A 84 5.08 1.02 -25.13
CA GLU A 84 4.50 0.22 -26.20
C GLU A 84 2.97 0.40 -26.18
N PRO A 85 2.44 1.48 -26.75
CA PRO A 85 1.00 1.80 -26.69
C PRO A 85 0.08 0.73 -27.28
N SER A 86 0.58 -0.05 -28.25
CA SER A 86 -0.17 -1.13 -28.92
C SER A 86 -0.15 -2.47 -28.16
N VAL A 87 0.54 -2.54 -27.00
CA VAL A 87 0.62 -3.77 -26.21
C VAL A 87 -0.77 -4.22 -25.75
N ARG A 88 -0.99 -5.52 -25.80
CA ARG A 88 -2.23 -6.16 -25.33
C ARG A 88 -1.92 -7.06 -24.15
N PHE A 89 -2.84 -7.09 -23.19
CA PHE A 89 -2.69 -7.93 -22.03
C PHE A 89 -3.84 -8.96 -21.92
N CYS A 90 -3.48 -10.17 -21.52
CA CYS A 90 -4.39 -11.12 -20.94
C CYS A 90 -4.18 -11.06 -19.43
N PHE A 91 -5.13 -10.46 -18.70
CA PHE A 91 -5.06 -10.38 -17.25
C PHE A 91 -5.82 -11.56 -16.64
N SER A 92 -5.21 -12.28 -15.71
CA SER A 92 -5.91 -13.35 -14.99
C SER A 92 -5.86 -13.17 -13.48
N THR A 93 -6.96 -13.54 -12.82
CA THR A 93 -7.09 -13.55 -11.36
C THR A 93 -7.81 -14.79 -10.86
N THR A 94 -7.78 -15.07 -9.56
CA THR A 94 -8.50 -16.20 -8.97
C THR A 94 -9.68 -15.79 -8.09
N SER A 95 -9.70 -14.54 -7.59
CA SER A 95 -10.70 -14.05 -6.62
C SER A 95 -11.68 -13.06 -7.24
N SER A 96 -12.93 -13.00 -6.73
CA SER A 96 -13.92 -12.02 -7.18
C SER A 96 -13.56 -10.58 -6.81
N THR A 97 -12.86 -10.39 -5.68
CA THR A 97 -12.34 -9.08 -5.28
C THR A 97 -11.20 -8.64 -6.21
N GLY A 98 -10.30 -9.56 -6.58
CA GLY A 98 -9.28 -9.32 -7.59
C GLY A 98 -9.88 -9.00 -8.95
N TRP A 99 -10.97 -9.69 -9.35
CA TRP A 99 -11.69 -9.42 -10.59
C TRP A 99 -12.21 -7.99 -10.66
N LYS A 100 -13.00 -7.56 -9.66
CA LYS A 100 -13.54 -6.18 -9.58
C LYS A 100 -12.45 -5.10 -9.63
N MET A 101 -11.29 -5.42 -9.10
CA MET A 101 -10.15 -4.52 -9.12
C MET A 101 -9.48 -4.51 -10.50
N ALA A 102 -9.30 -5.71 -11.09
CA ALA A 102 -8.69 -5.87 -12.42
C ALA A 102 -9.53 -5.23 -13.53
N GLU A 103 -10.88 -5.23 -13.43
CA GLU A 103 -11.78 -4.53 -14.36
C GLU A 103 -11.46 -3.04 -14.52
N ARG A 104 -10.86 -2.42 -13.50
CA ARG A 104 -10.45 -1.00 -13.53
C ARG A 104 -9.09 -0.76 -14.17
N GLU A 105 -8.28 -1.81 -14.28
CA GLU A 105 -6.91 -1.74 -14.80
C GLU A 105 -6.82 -2.17 -16.27
N VAL A 106 -7.74 -3.04 -16.73
CA VAL A 106 -7.76 -3.51 -18.11
C VAL A 106 -8.32 -2.44 -19.05
N GLY A 107 -7.64 -2.26 -20.19
CA GLY A 107 -8.08 -1.38 -21.27
C GLY A 107 -9.00 -2.10 -22.27
N PRO A 108 -9.53 -1.37 -23.26
CA PRO A 108 -10.49 -1.92 -24.24
C PRO A 108 -9.92 -3.05 -25.10
N ASN A 109 -8.60 -3.09 -25.30
CA ASN A 109 -7.91 -4.11 -26.09
C ASN A 109 -7.39 -5.27 -25.24
N ASP A 110 -7.57 -5.23 -23.92
CA ASP A 110 -7.15 -6.28 -23.02
C ASP A 110 -8.24 -7.30 -22.79
N THR A 111 -7.85 -8.44 -22.27
CA THR A 111 -8.79 -9.52 -21.95
C THR A 111 -8.62 -9.91 -20.48
N LEU A 112 -9.72 -9.90 -19.71
CA LEU A 112 -9.76 -10.35 -18.33
C LEU A 112 -10.37 -11.74 -18.25
N ILE A 113 -9.68 -12.69 -17.57
CA ILE A 113 -10.12 -14.07 -17.37
C ILE A 113 -9.91 -14.52 -15.93
N TYR A 114 -10.61 -15.57 -15.51
CA TYR A 114 -10.15 -16.33 -14.34
C TYR A 114 -9.02 -17.27 -14.71
N ASN A 115 -8.02 -17.34 -13.83
CA ASN A 115 -6.89 -18.25 -14.04
C ASN A 115 -7.37 -19.72 -14.13
N PRO A 116 -6.88 -20.50 -15.08
CA PRO A 116 -7.21 -21.93 -15.13
C PRO A 116 -6.71 -22.63 -13.87
N LEU A 117 -7.44 -23.65 -13.43
CA LEU A 117 -6.98 -24.55 -12.38
C LEU A 117 -5.65 -25.19 -12.81
N ASP A 118 -4.74 -25.36 -11.87
CA ASP A 118 -3.37 -25.83 -12.15
C ASP A 118 -3.28 -27.34 -12.52
N PHE A 119 -4.26 -27.80 -13.32
CA PHE A 119 -4.20 -29.11 -13.94
C PHE A 119 -3.56 -29.02 -15.33
N PRO A 120 -2.68 -29.97 -15.71
CA PRO A 120 -1.91 -29.90 -16.96
C PRO A 120 -2.77 -29.66 -18.20
N ASN A 121 -3.94 -30.30 -18.29
CA ASN A 121 -4.83 -30.22 -19.45
C ASN A 121 -5.51 -28.84 -19.55
N PHE A 122 -5.99 -28.31 -18.43
CA PHE A 122 -6.62 -26.98 -18.42
C PHE A 122 -5.61 -25.88 -18.75
N VAL A 123 -4.42 -25.97 -18.13
CA VAL A 123 -3.34 -25.02 -18.41
C VAL A 123 -2.89 -25.09 -19.88
N LYS A 124 -2.72 -26.31 -20.42
CA LYS A 124 -2.35 -26.50 -21.83
C LYS A 124 -3.42 -25.92 -22.76
N SER A 125 -4.70 -26.15 -22.48
CA SER A 125 -5.81 -25.57 -23.25
C SER A 125 -5.81 -24.05 -23.20
N ALA A 126 -5.65 -23.48 -22.01
CA ALA A 126 -5.60 -22.02 -21.82
C ALA A 126 -4.43 -21.38 -22.57
N LEU A 127 -3.23 -21.94 -22.47
CA LEU A 127 -2.05 -21.43 -23.21
C LEU A 127 -2.23 -21.55 -24.73
N LYS A 128 -2.88 -22.62 -25.21
CA LYS A 128 -3.21 -22.78 -26.64
C LYS A 128 -4.21 -21.73 -27.13
N THR A 129 -5.17 -21.35 -26.28
CA THR A 129 -6.18 -20.33 -26.62
C THR A 129 -5.58 -18.92 -26.59
N VAL A 130 -4.88 -18.57 -25.51
CA VAL A 130 -4.33 -17.22 -25.29
C VAL A 130 -3.12 -16.93 -26.17
N ARG A 131 -2.25 -17.92 -26.39
CA ARG A 131 -0.98 -17.82 -27.15
C ARG A 131 -0.14 -16.62 -26.74
N PRO A 132 0.19 -16.47 -25.44
CA PRO A 132 0.89 -15.26 -24.98
C PRO A 132 2.35 -15.26 -25.45
N ARG A 133 2.88 -14.08 -25.79
CA ARG A 133 4.32 -13.92 -26.09
C ARG A 133 5.21 -13.94 -24.84
N ALA A 134 4.64 -13.69 -23.67
CA ALA A 134 5.29 -13.81 -22.37
C ALA A 134 4.26 -14.04 -21.26
N VAL A 135 4.69 -14.66 -20.17
CA VAL A 135 3.88 -14.83 -18.95
C VAL A 135 4.59 -14.12 -17.80
N ILE A 136 3.83 -13.33 -17.05
CA ILE A 136 4.29 -12.59 -15.87
C ILE A 136 3.44 -13.01 -14.67
N LEU A 137 4.08 -13.59 -13.67
CA LEU A 137 3.48 -13.93 -12.38
C LEU A 137 3.90 -12.88 -11.34
N THR A 138 3.02 -12.60 -10.38
CA THR A 138 3.28 -11.59 -9.34
C THR A 138 3.60 -12.22 -7.99
N GLU A 139 4.48 -11.59 -7.24
CA GLU A 139 4.85 -11.86 -5.83
C GLU A 139 5.21 -13.33 -5.53
N SER A 140 4.25 -14.10 -5.03
CA SER A 140 4.44 -15.49 -4.62
C SER A 140 3.53 -16.47 -5.37
N GLU A 141 2.98 -16.06 -6.52
CA GLU A 141 2.08 -16.87 -7.34
C GLU A 141 2.83 -17.93 -8.12
N ILE A 142 3.19 -19.01 -7.43
CA ILE A 142 3.90 -20.16 -8.00
C ILE A 142 2.90 -21.28 -8.31
N TRP A 143 2.56 -21.41 -9.59
CA TRP A 143 1.65 -22.41 -10.13
C TRP A 143 2.43 -23.44 -10.95
N PRO A 144 2.85 -24.58 -10.36
CA PRO A 144 3.84 -25.47 -10.96
C PRO A 144 3.49 -25.98 -12.36
N ASN A 145 2.25 -26.42 -12.58
CA ASN A 145 1.85 -26.90 -13.92
C ASN A 145 1.77 -25.76 -14.93
N PHE A 146 1.27 -24.59 -14.53
CA PHE A 146 1.23 -23.40 -15.39
C PHE A 146 2.64 -23.02 -15.84
N ILE A 147 3.57 -22.93 -14.89
CA ILE A 147 4.98 -22.61 -15.13
C ILE A 147 5.62 -23.65 -16.07
N ARG A 148 5.42 -24.93 -15.78
CA ARG A 148 5.98 -26.02 -16.59
C ARG A 148 5.42 -26.05 -18.01
N GLN A 149 4.11 -25.87 -18.18
CA GLN A 149 3.48 -25.91 -19.51
C GLN A 149 3.90 -24.70 -20.34
N ALA A 150 3.95 -23.50 -19.75
CA ALA A 150 4.45 -22.30 -20.45
C ALA A 150 5.90 -22.51 -20.92
N LYS A 151 6.80 -23.08 -20.07
CA LYS A 151 8.17 -23.41 -20.45
C LYS A 151 8.21 -24.42 -21.60
N LYS A 152 7.35 -25.47 -21.57
CA LYS A 152 7.26 -26.45 -22.67
C LYS A 152 6.79 -25.84 -23.99
N CYS A 153 5.93 -24.84 -23.93
CA CYS A 153 5.48 -24.08 -25.10
C CYS A 153 6.50 -23.03 -25.57
N GLY A 154 7.71 -22.96 -24.99
CA GLY A 154 8.71 -21.97 -25.35
C GLY A 154 8.38 -20.55 -24.91
N ILE A 155 7.35 -20.34 -24.09
CA ILE A 155 6.90 -19.03 -23.64
C ILE A 155 7.80 -18.56 -22.48
N PRO A 156 8.45 -17.38 -22.59
CA PRO A 156 9.27 -16.84 -21.52
C PRO A 156 8.42 -16.47 -20.29
N LEU A 157 8.89 -16.88 -19.12
CA LEU A 157 8.22 -16.63 -17.84
C LEU A 157 9.03 -15.68 -16.98
N PHE A 158 8.32 -14.77 -16.34
CA PHE A 158 8.88 -13.80 -15.41
C PHE A 158 8.12 -13.83 -14.10
N LEU A 159 8.84 -13.71 -12.99
CA LEU A 159 8.25 -13.48 -11.67
C LEU A 159 8.62 -12.07 -11.23
N VAL A 160 7.64 -11.19 -11.07
CA VAL A 160 7.86 -9.79 -10.71
C VAL A 160 7.47 -9.53 -9.26
N ASN A 161 8.13 -8.57 -8.63
CA ASN A 161 7.91 -8.20 -7.23
C ASN A 161 8.00 -9.42 -6.30
N ALA A 162 8.91 -10.37 -6.61
CA ALA A 162 9.02 -11.66 -5.96
C ALA A 162 9.40 -11.52 -4.49
N ARG A 163 8.65 -12.23 -3.63
CA ARG A 163 8.92 -12.27 -2.19
C ARG A 163 8.69 -13.67 -1.61
N VAL A 164 9.42 -13.96 -0.53
CA VAL A 164 9.27 -15.21 0.21
C VAL A 164 9.11 -14.90 1.69
N SER A 165 7.92 -15.16 2.24
CA SER A 165 7.63 -14.92 3.65
C SER A 165 8.43 -15.84 4.58
N ASP A 166 8.61 -15.42 5.84
CA ASP A 166 9.25 -16.23 6.89
C ASP A 166 8.56 -17.61 7.04
N ARG A 167 7.24 -17.63 6.88
CA ARG A 167 6.43 -18.85 6.98
C ARG A 167 6.64 -19.78 5.76
N SER A 168 6.87 -19.24 4.58
CA SER A 168 7.01 -20.03 3.34
C SER A 168 8.45 -20.49 3.11
N ALA A 169 9.45 -19.74 3.54
CA ALA A 169 10.86 -20.03 3.30
C ALA A 169 11.30 -21.45 3.76
N PRO A 170 10.95 -21.94 4.98
CA PRO A 170 11.29 -23.29 5.40
C PRO A 170 10.66 -24.37 4.53
N ARG A 171 9.41 -24.16 4.08
CA ARG A 171 8.67 -25.12 3.22
C ARG A 171 9.30 -25.23 1.84
N TYR A 172 9.68 -24.10 1.23
CA TYR A 172 10.36 -24.08 -0.06
C TYR A 172 11.74 -24.75 0.04
N ARG A 173 12.47 -24.50 1.13
CA ARG A 173 13.76 -25.15 1.37
C ARG A 173 13.63 -26.66 1.57
N PHE A 174 12.59 -27.11 2.29
CA PHE A 174 12.31 -28.55 2.44
C PHE A 174 12.01 -29.21 1.11
N ALA A 175 11.20 -28.60 0.26
CA ALA A 175 10.85 -29.10 -1.07
C ALA A 175 11.81 -28.61 -2.18
N ARG A 176 13.05 -28.22 -1.84
CA ARG A 176 14.03 -27.58 -2.74
C ARG A 176 14.24 -28.34 -4.06
N LEU A 177 14.30 -29.67 -4.01
CA LEU A 177 14.50 -30.49 -5.21
C LEU A 177 13.37 -30.37 -6.22
N PHE A 178 12.14 -30.13 -5.75
CA PHE A 178 10.99 -29.86 -6.61
C PHE A 178 11.00 -28.41 -7.09
N PHE A 179 11.18 -27.44 -6.18
CA PHE A 179 11.15 -26.02 -6.51
C PHE A 179 12.32 -25.60 -7.39
N ARG A 180 13.47 -26.28 -7.34
CA ARG A 180 14.55 -26.07 -8.30
C ARG A 180 14.08 -26.27 -9.74
N ASP A 181 13.34 -27.34 -10.01
CA ASP A 181 12.82 -27.63 -11.35
C ASP A 181 11.73 -26.61 -11.76
N VAL A 182 11.00 -26.02 -10.81
CA VAL A 182 10.01 -24.98 -11.05
C VAL A 182 10.69 -23.63 -11.33
N PHE A 183 11.62 -23.21 -10.48
CA PHE A 183 12.30 -21.91 -10.63
C PHE A 183 13.24 -21.87 -11.84
N SER A 184 13.79 -23.00 -12.27
CA SER A 184 14.59 -23.08 -13.50
C SER A 184 13.78 -22.85 -14.79
N CYS A 185 12.44 -22.82 -14.70
CA CYS A 185 11.58 -22.47 -15.83
C CYS A 185 11.54 -20.97 -16.12
N PHE A 186 11.83 -20.14 -15.13
CA PHE A 186 11.77 -18.67 -15.30
C PHE A 186 12.96 -18.15 -16.11
N ALA A 187 12.68 -17.22 -17.01
CA ALA A 187 13.70 -16.45 -17.71
C ALA A 187 14.38 -15.45 -16.76
N LYS A 188 13.58 -14.75 -15.94
CA LYS A 188 14.06 -13.88 -14.85
C LYS A 188 13.08 -13.84 -13.68
N ILE A 189 13.63 -13.63 -12.48
CA ILE A 189 12.91 -13.43 -11.24
C ILE A 189 13.38 -12.10 -10.63
N PHE A 190 12.46 -11.16 -10.43
CA PHE A 190 12.72 -9.84 -9.90
C PHE A 190 12.33 -9.78 -8.42
N ALA A 191 13.30 -9.96 -7.53
CA ALA A 191 13.11 -10.00 -6.08
C ALA A 191 12.98 -8.60 -5.47
N GLN A 192 12.14 -8.47 -4.42
CA GLN A 192 11.95 -7.19 -3.72
C GLN A 192 13.17 -6.79 -2.89
N SER A 193 13.97 -7.74 -2.41
CA SER A 193 15.10 -7.50 -1.52
C SER A 193 16.19 -8.56 -1.66
N ASP A 194 17.39 -8.29 -1.11
CA ASP A 194 18.46 -9.26 -1.01
C ASP A 194 18.07 -10.48 -0.15
N LEU A 195 17.24 -10.27 0.88
CA LEU A 195 16.67 -11.35 1.69
C LEU A 195 15.77 -12.26 0.86
N ASP A 196 14.90 -11.69 0.01
CA ASP A 196 14.03 -12.48 -0.87
C ASP A 196 14.85 -13.23 -1.91
N LYS A 197 15.88 -12.60 -2.51
CA LYS A 197 16.85 -13.28 -3.38
C LYS A 197 17.51 -14.45 -2.69
N ALA A 198 18.04 -14.24 -1.48
CA ALA A 198 18.69 -15.32 -0.73
C ALA A 198 17.74 -16.50 -0.44
N ARG A 199 16.47 -16.20 -0.12
CA ARG A 199 15.42 -17.22 0.13
C ARG A 199 15.03 -17.98 -1.13
N LEU A 200 14.88 -17.28 -2.27
CA LEU A 200 14.60 -17.91 -3.57
C LEU A 200 15.73 -18.83 -4.01
N VAL A 201 16.98 -18.40 -3.87
CA VAL A 201 18.17 -19.23 -4.17
C VAL A 201 18.25 -20.43 -3.22
N ALA A 202 17.98 -20.23 -1.93
CA ALA A 202 17.91 -21.34 -0.97
C ALA A 202 16.76 -22.34 -1.29
N ALA A 203 15.67 -21.86 -1.89
CA ALA A 203 14.57 -22.67 -2.41
C ALA A 203 14.90 -23.39 -3.73
N GLY A 204 16.03 -23.08 -4.36
CA GLY A 204 16.51 -23.74 -5.57
C GLY A 204 16.46 -22.89 -6.84
N ALA A 205 16.11 -21.61 -6.78
CA ALA A 205 16.21 -20.73 -7.93
C ALA A 205 17.69 -20.56 -8.35
N PRO A 206 18.00 -20.60 -9.66
CA PRO A 206 19.34 -20.30 -10.14
C PRO A 206 19.70 -18.85 -9.79
N ALA A 207 20.86 -18.62 -9.18
CA ALA A 207 21.23 -17.32 -8.65
C ALA A 207 21.35 -16.22 -9.73
N GLU A 208 21.76 -16.62 -10.93
CA GLU A 208 21.89 -15.79 -12.13
C GLU A 208 20.56 -15.32 -12.72
N THR A 209 19.48 -16.05 -12.46
CA THR A 209 18.13 -15.66 -12.89
C THR A 209 17.45 -14.70 -11.94
N VAL A 210 17.94 -14.56 -10.68
CA VAL A 210 17.33 -13.72 -9.65
C VAL A 210 18.05 -12.38 -9.56
N ALA A 211 17.36 -11.31 -9.98
CA ALA A 211 17.81 -9.93 -9.83
C ALA A 211 17.06 -9.24 -8.68
N VAL A 212 17.75 -8.46 -7.87
CA VAL A 212 17.10 -7.59 -6.86
C VAL A 212 16.77 -6.26 -7.53
N THR A 213 15.48 -5.93 -7.61
CA THR A 213 14.99 -4.70 -8.25
C THR A 213 14.34 -3.72 -7.29
N GLY A 214 13.93 -4.19 -6.12
CA GLY A 214 13.14 -3.42 -5.16
C GLY A 214 11.66 -3.75 -5.20
N SER A 215 10.89 -3.12 -4.31
CA SER A 215 9.44 -3.34 -4.21
C SER A 215 8.67 -2.38 -5.12
N PHE A 216 7.71 -2.90 -5.88
CA PHE A 216 6.79 -2.11 -6.71
C PHE A 216 5.91 -1.15 -5.89
N LYS A 217 5.78 -1.38 -4.59
CA LYS A 217 5.03 -0.50 -3.69
C LYS A 217 5.54 0.95 -3.71
N PHE A 218 6.83 1.16 -4.01
CA PHE A 218 7.39 2.51 -4.14
C PHE A 218 6.87 3.26 -5.37
N ASP A 219 6.51 2.55 -6.43
CA ASP A 219 6.03 3.14 -7.68
C ASP A 219 4.51 3.30 -7.71
N VAL A 220 3.75 2.53 -6.91
CA VAL A 220 2.28 2.60 -6.87
C VAL A 220 1.79 3.88 -6.19
N ALA A 221 2.54 4.43 -5.24
CA ALA A 221 2.16 5.62 -4.51
C ALA A 221 2.29 6.88 -5.39
N HIS A 222 1.20 7.64 -5.53
CA HIS A 222 1.18 8.92 -6.27
C HIS A 222 0.40 9.96 -5.48
N ARG A 223 0.95 11.18 -5.37
CA ARG A 223 0.24 12.33 -4.80
C ARG A 223 -0.97 12.70 -5.65
N ASN A 224 -2.01 13.18 -4.98
CA ASN A 224 -3.23 13.69 -5.62
C ASN A 224 -3.53 15.12 -5.11
N PRO A 225 -2.94 16.16 -5.75
CA PRO A 225 -3.11 17.54 -5.33
C PRO A 225 -4.57 18.00 -5.34
N ALA A 226 -5.41 17.52 -6.27
CA ALA A 226 -6.82 17.86 -6.31
C ALA A 226 -7.56 17.36 -5.06
N LYS A 227 -7.26 16.11 -4.62
CA LYS A 227 -7.83 15.56 -3.38
C LYS A 227 -7.28 16.25 -2.14
N GLU A 228 -6.01 16.66 -2.14
CA GLU A 228 -5.42 17.48 -1.07
C GLU A 228 -6.18 18.80 -0.90
N ALA A 229 -6.47 19.51 -2.01
CA ALA A 229 -7.22 20.75 -2.00
C ALA A 229 -8.68 20.57 -1.52
N GLU A 230 -9.35 19.50 -1.98
CA GLU A 230 -10.71 19.16 -1.53
C GLU A 230 -10.77 18.90 -0.01
N LEU A 231 -9.78 18.17 0.52
CA LEU A 231 -9.72 17.86 1.95
C LEU A 231 -9.38 19.10 2.80
N ARG A 232 -8.51 19.99 2.33
CA ARG A 232 -8.28 21.28 2.99
C ARG A 232 -9.56 22.12 3.01
N ALA A 233 -10.29 22.20 1.90
CA ALA A 233 -11.56 22.91 1.85
C ALA A 233 -12.61 22.29 2.79
N TRP A 234 -12.64 20.97 2.93
CA TRP A 234 -13.49 20.30 3.92
C TRP A 234 -13.14 20.72 5.36
N LEU A 235 -11.87 20.72 5.73
CA LEU A 235 -11.43 21.16 7.06
C LEU A 235 -11.76 22.65 7.30
N ALA A 236 -11.49 23.52 6.32
CA ALA A 236 -11.77 24.95 6.39
C ALA A 236 -13.28 25.24 6.56
N ALA A 237 -14.17 24.49 5.88
CA ALA A 237 -15.61 24.59 6.02
C ALA A 237 -16.10 24.27 7.46
N HIS A 238 -15.27 23.63 8.28
CA HIS A 238 -15.55 23.32 9.68
C HIS A 238 -14.69 24.14 10.66
N GLY A 239 -14.16 25.28 10.21
CA GLY A 239 -13.46 26.25 11.05
C GLY A 239 -11.99 25.92 11.31
N VAL A 240 -11.39 25.00 10.58
CA VAL A 240 -9.95 24.75 10.65
C VAL A 240 -9.22 25.78 9.79
N SER A 241 -8.35 26.57 10.41
CA SER A 241 -7.54 27.57 9.71
C SER A 241 -6.45 26.93 8.84
N ASP A 242 -6.02 27.62 7.79
CA ASP A 242 -5.01 27.11 6.86
C ASP A 242 -3.63 26.87 7.50
N ASP A 243 -3.34 27.60 8.60
CA ASP A 243 -2.11 27.46 9.37
C ASP A 243 -2.20 26.37 10.45
N ALA A 244 -3.35 25.71 10.64
CA ALA A 244 -3.52 24.65 11.62
C ALA A 244 -2.54 23.49 11.39
N ARG A 245 -2.03 22.94 12.50
CA ARG A 245 -1.22 21.73 12.50
C ARG A 245 -2.10 20.49 12.51
N ILE A 246 -1.89 19.60 11.58
CA ILE A 246 -2.70 18.37 11.40
C ILE A 246 -1.91 17.15 11.85
N LEU A 247 -2.34 16.53 12.96
CA LEU A 247 -1.94 15.19 13.35
C LEU A 247 -2.88 14.17 12.67
N LEU A 248 -2.34 13.26 11.90
CA LEU A 248 -3.11 12.24 11.19
C LEU A 248 -2.81 10.83 11.71
N GLY A 249 -3.85 10.14 12.19
CA GLY A 249 -3.85 8.69 12.35
C GLY A 249 -4.30 8.01 11.05
N GLY A 250 -3.34 7.51 10.25
CA GLY A 250 -3.61 6.93 8.94
C GLY A 250 -3.76 5.41 8.98
N SER A 251 -4.88 4.87 8.48
CA SER A 251 -5.22 3.43 8.51
C SER A 251 -5.14 2.84 9.92
N THR A 252 -5.69 3.52 10.90
CA THR A 252 -5.69 3.09 12.30
C THR A 252 -6.42 1.77 12.49
N TRP A 253 -6.04 1.06 13.54
CA TRP A 253 -6.59 -0.23 13.95
C TRP A 253 -7.17 -0.10 15.37
N PRO A 254 -8.11 -0.95 15.79
CA PRO A 254 -8.69 -0.89 17.14
C PRO A 254 -7.64 -0.80 18.24
N GLY A 255 -7.79 0.12 19.17
CA GLY A 255 -6.84 0.47 20.24
C GLY A 255 -5.91 1.63 19.89
N GLU A 256 -5.62 1.85 18.60
CA GLU A 256 -4.73 2.93 18.17
C GLU A 256 -5.44 4.29 18.13
N ASP A 257 -6.74 4.29 17.84
CA ASP A 257 -7.57 5.51 17.87
C ASP A 257 -7.61 6.09 19.29
N GLU A 258 -7.81 5.24 20.30
CA GLU A 258 -7.84 5.61 21.71
C GLU A 258 -6.49 6.17 22.19
N VAL A 259 -5.38 5.55 21.74
CA VAL A 259 -4.03 6.06 22.01
C VAL A 259 -3.85 7.46 21.45
N LEU A 260 -4.22 7.69 20.18
CA LEU A 260 -4.10 9.00 19.53
C LEU A 260 -5.00 10.06 20.17
N LEU A 261 -6.21 9.71 20.56
CA LEU A 261 -7.13 10.59 21.30
C LEU A 261 -6.54 11.00 22.64
N GLY A 262 -5.97 10.06 23.38
CA GLY A 262 -5.29 10.34 24.64
C GLY A 262 -4.07 11.27 24.48
N ILE A 263 -3.23 11.01 23.48
CA ILE A 263 -2.09 11.87 23.14
C ILE A 263 -2.57 13.28 22.76
N TYR A 264 -3.57 13.37 21.90
CA TYR A 264 -4.13 14.66 21.45
C TYR A 264 -4.65 15.48 22.63
N LYS A 265 -5.41 14.87 23.55
CA LYS A 265 -5.93 15.51 24.75
C LYS A 265 -4.80 16.09 25.63
N ARG A 266 -3.72 15.31 25.85
CA ARG A 266 -2.57 15.76 26.65
C ARG A 266 -1.77 16.87 25.96
N LEU A 267 -1.62 16.83 24.63
CA LEU A 267 -0.98 17.89 23.85
C LEU A 267 -1.77 19.20 23.92
N LEU A 268 -3.11 19.16 23.83
CA LEU A 268 -3.95 20.33 24.00
C LEU A 268 -3.82 20.93 25.41
N ALA A 269 -3.84 20.09 26.45
CA ALA A 269 -3.66 20.53 27.83
C ALA A 269 -2.28 21.20 28.07
N LYS A 270 -1.20 20.60 27.54
CA LYS A 270 0.15 21.18 27.59
C LYS A 270 0.21 22.57 26.89
N ARG A 271 -0.47 22.69 25.77
CA ARG A 271 -0.54 23.95 25.02
C ARG A 271 -1.32 25.04 25.77
N ALA A 272 -2.44 24.68 26.41
CA ALA A 272 -3.25 25.60 27.22
C ALA A 272 -2.43 26.16 28.42
N LYS A 273 -1.81 25.25 29.20
CA LYS A 273 -0.96 25.66 30.35
C LYS A 273 0.15 26.65 29.95
N ARG A 274 0.88 26.35 28.86
CA ARG A 274 1.94 27.25 28.37
C ARG A 274 1.42 28.62 27.90
N SER A 275 0.15 28.71 27.51
CA SER A 275 -0.46 29.98 27.16
C SER A 275 -0.75 30.81 28.40
N GLU A 276 -1.34 30.19 29.43
CA GLU A 276 -1.63 30.81 30.72
C GLU A 276 -0.35 31.29 31.42
N GLU A 277 0.73 30.48 31.40
CA GLU A 277 2.04 30.86 31.98
C GLU A 277 2.66 32.07 31.29
N LYS A 278 2.47 32.24 29.98
CA LYS A 278 2.95 33.40 29.23
C LYS A 278 2.09 34.65 29.48
N GLU A 279 0.79 34.51 29.67
CA GLU A 279 -0.14 35.61 29.98
C GLU A 279 0.06 36.13 31.42
N ASN A 280 0.37 35.22 32.36
CA ASN A 280 0.56 35.55 33.78
C ASN A 280 1.97 36.09 34.11
N GLY A 281 2.83 36.35 33.15
CA GLY A 281 4.12 37.01 33.35
C GLY A 281 5.17 36.24 34.16
N GLN A 282 4.95 34.94 34.45
CA GLN A 282 5.87 34.12 35.25
C GLN A 282 7.08 33.53 34.47
N GLY A 283 7.33 34.04 33.28
CA GLY A 283 8.50 33.71 32.46
C GLY A 283 9.57 34.81 32.52
N GLY A 284 10.03 35.12 33.75
CA GLY A 284 11.10 36.11 33.91
C GLY A 284 12.46 35.51 33.56
N GLN A 285 12.99 35.87 32.38
CA GLN A 285 14.43 36.06 32.16
C GLN A 285 14.64 36.97 30.92
N GLU A 286 15.20 38.15 31.20
CA GLU A 286 15.93 39.08 30.34
C GLU A 286 15.45 39.27 28.90
N ARG A 287 14.51 40.20 28.72
CA ARG A 287 14.34 40.89 27.42
C ARG A 287 15.59 41.75 27.19
N ARG A 288 16.40 41.38 26.21
CA ARG A 288 17.28 42.33 25.54
C ARG A 288 16.39 43.29 24.73
N GLU A 289 16.46 44.58 25.10
CA GLU A 289 15.78 45.64 24.39
C GLU A 289 16.20 45.64 22.92
N GLY A 290 15.25 45.58 22.01
CA GLY A 290 15.46 45.88 20.60
C GLY A 290 14.92 44.91 19.56
N GLN A 291 14.23 43.80 19.91
CA GLN A 291 13.55 42.97 18.91
C GLN A 291 12.08 42.75 19.25
N GLU A 292 11.21 43.50 18.57
CA GLU A 292 9.79 43.17 18.47
C GLU A 292 9.65 41.87 17.67
N VAL A 293 9.56 40.74 18.36
CA VAL A 293 9.10 39.47 17.77
C VAL A 293 7.58 39.52 17.78
N PRO A 294 6.88 39.46 16.63
CA PRO A 294 5.42 39.39 16.62
C PRO A 294 4.99 38.24 17.51
N ALA A 295 4.02 38.47 18.39
CA ALA A 295 3.42 37.44 19.24
C ALA A 295 2.90 36.31 18.33
N GLY A 296 3.70 35.26 18.18
CA GLY A 296 3.37 34.12 17.35
C GLY A 296 2.11 33.45 17.90
N THR A 297 0.97 33.73 17.28
CA THR A 297 -0.28 32.99 17.52
C THR A 297 0.02 31.51 17.34
N LYS A 298 -0.11 30.74 18.42
CA LYS A 298 0.09 29.30 18.37
C LYS A 298 -0.89 28.71 17.33
N ARG A 299 -0.35 28.08 16.28
CA ARG A 299 -1.15 27.42 15.25
C ARG A 299 -2.08 26.40 15.89
N PRO A 300 -3.39 26.40 15.58
CA PRO A 300 -4.33 25.41 16.09
C PRO A 300 -3.84 23.97 15.80
N LEU A 301 -4.13 23.05 16.70
CA LEU A 301 -3.84 21.63 16.51
C LEU A 301 -5.14 20.89 16.22
N VAL A 302 -5.14 20.06 15.21
CA VAL A 302 -6.27 19.26 14.73
C VAL A 302 -5.88 17.79 14.65
N LEU A 303 -6.73 16.90 15.13
CA LEU A 303 -6.60 15.46 14.95
C LEU A 303 -7.55 14.99 13.84
N VAL A 304 -6.99 14.26 12.86
CA VAL A 304 -7.73 13.52 11.84
C VAL A 304 -7.48 12.05 12.03
N LEU A 305 -8.55 11.25 12.14
CA LEU A 305 -8.51 9.79 12.20
C LEU A 305 -9.05 9.21 10.90
N ALA A 306 -8.28 8.32 10.28
CA ALA A 306 -8.68 7.59 9.07
C ALA A 306 -8.56 6.07 9.33
N PRO A 307 -9.62 5.42 9.87
CA PRO A 307 -9.58 4.01 10.21
C PRO A 307 -9.46 3.13 8.98
N ARG A 308 -8.72 2.01 9.09
CA ARG A 308 -8.56 1.03 7.99
C ARG A 308 -9.89 0.41 7.57
N HIS A 309 -10.79 0.22 8.52
CA HIS A 309 -12.10 -0.39 8.35
C HIS A 309 -13.17 0.68 8.54
N PHE A 310 -13.56 1.35 7.45
CA PHE A 310 -14.59 2.41 7.46
C PHE A 310 -15.96 1.89 7.95
N GLU A 311 -16.23 0.59 7.79
CA GLU A 311 -17.43 -0.07 8.33
C GLU A 311 -17.47 -0.07 9.86
N LYS A 312 -16.37 0.22 10.53
CA LYS A 312 -16.27 0.38 12.00
C LYS A 312 -16.27 1.85 12.45
N ALA A 313 -16.56 2.78 11.55
CA ALA A 313 -16.54 4.21 11.85
C ALA A 313 -17.43 4.61 13.01
N ASP A 314 -18.57 3.92 13.23
CA ASP A 314 -19.46 4.18 14.35
C ASP A 314 -18.80 3.87 15.71
N ALA A 315 -17.97 2.82 15.77
CA ALA A 315 -17.19 2.51 16.97
C ALA A 315 -16.12 3.56 17.24
N VAL A 316 -15.43 4.05 16.18
CA VAL A 316 -14.42 5.12 16.32
C VAL A 316 -15.09 6.43 16.74
N GLU A 317 -16.27 6.78 16.21
CA GLU A 317 -17.06 7.94 16.63
C GLU A 317 -17.43 7.85 18.13
N ALA A 318 -17.82 6.67 18.61
CA ALA A 318 -18.12 6.44 20.03
C ALA A 318 -16.87 6.68 20.89
N ASN A 319 -15.70 6.16 20.51
CA ASN A 319 -14.44 6.37 21.21
C ASN A 319 -14.05 7.86 21.25
N ILE A 320 -14.28 8.61 20.17
CA ILE A 320 -14.06 10.07 20.12
C ILE A 320 -14.94 10.78 21.14
N GLN A 321 -16.22 10.43 21.22
CA GLN A 321 -17.19 11.02 22.17
C GLN A 321 -16.86 10.66 23.61
N GLU A 322 -16.49 9.41 23.89
CA GLU A 322 -16.08 8.95 25.22
C GLU A 322 -14.80 9.68 25.70
N ALA A 323 -13.89 10.00 24.79
CA ALA A 323 -12.71 10.83 25.10
C ALA A 323 -13.07 12.32 25.38
N GLY A 324 -14.32 12.73 25.18
CA GLY A 324 -14.83 14.08 25.44
C GLY A 324 -14.73 15.04 24.26
N PHE A 325 -14.53 14.53 23.04
CA PHE A 325 -14.46 15.32 21.82
C PHE A 325 -15.77 15.26 21.03
N SER A 326 -16.08 16.31 20.29
CA SER A 326 -17.07 16.22 19.21
C SER A 326 -16.41 15.60 17.96
N CYS A 327 -17.22 14.87 17.18
CA CYS A 327 -16.78 14.17 15.97
C CYS A 327 -17.38 14.81 14.72
N ILE A 328 -16.54 15.11 13.73
CA ILE A 328 -16.97 15.56 12.40
C ILE A 328 -16.61 14.44 11.40
N ARG A 329 -17.65 13.73 10.91
CA ARG A 329 -17.47 12.62 9.96
C ARG A 329 -17.50 13.10 8.52
N ARG A 330 -16.59 12.58 7.71
CA ARG A 330 -16.50 12.88 6.29
C ARG A 330 -17.73 12.35 5.51
N SER A 331 -18.19 11.13 5.81
CA SER A 331 -19.31 10.50 5.11
C SER A 331 -20.67 11.15 5.37
N LYS A 332 -20.83 11.86 6.49
CA LYS A 332 -22.09 12.52 6.87
C LYS A 332 -22.25 13.91 6.22
N GLN A 333 -21.28 14.36 5.42
CA GLN A 333 -21.32 15.66 4.77
C GLN A 333 -22.02 15.58 3.42
N PRO A 334 -22.85 16.57 3.04
CA PRO A 334 -23.42 16.65 1.71
C PRO A 334 -22.30 16.77 0.67
N ASN A 335 -22.34 15.90 -0.35
CA ASN A 335 -21.41 15.99 -1.47
C ASN A 335 -21.64 17.33 -2.19
N PRO A 336 -20.62 18.20 -2.39
CA PRO A 336 -20.79 19.47 -3.08
C PRO A 336 -21.33 19.34 -4.52
N GLN A 337 -21.29 18.13 -5.12
CA GLN A 337 -21.79 17.85 -6.46
C GLN A 337 -23.25 17.37 -6.49
N THR A 338 -23.91 17.17 -5.35
CA THR A 338 -25.33 16.83 -5.31
C THR A 338 -26.16 18.10 -5.22
N PRO A 339 -27.21 18.30 -6.09
CA PRO A 339 -28.09 19.47 -6.00
C PRO A 339 -28.70 19.57 -4.58
N LYS A 340 -28.61 20.75 -3.97
CA LYS A 340 -29.21 21.01 -2.66
C LYS A 340 -30.69 20.69 -2.68
N HIS A 341 -31.10 19.63 -1.98
CA HIS A 341 -32.49 19.48 -1.60
C HIS A 341 -32.86 20.56 -0.57
N PRO A 342 -33.90 21.39 -0.78
CA PRO A 342 -34.14 22.59 0.01
C PRO A 342 -34.67 22.37 1.43
N ASN A 343 -34.76 21.14 1.94
CA ASN A 343 -35.47 20.85 3.20
C ASN A 343 -34.75 19.89 4.16
N LEU A 344 -33.41 19.86 4.24
CA LEU A 344 -32.74 19.25 5.39
C LEU A 344 -32.29 20.33 6.37
N GLN A 345 -33.14 20.61 7.36
CA GLN A 345 -32.73 21.29 8.58
C GLN A 345 -31.73 20.35 9.29
N THR A 346 -30.46 20.73 9.29
CA THR A 346 -29.45 20.10 10.16
C THR A 346 -29.90 20.29 11.62
N PRO A 347 -30.01 19.23 12.44
CA PRO A 347 -30.28 19.41 13.86
C PRO A 347 -29.15 20.26 14.45
N LYS A 348 -29.49 21.40 15.05
CA LYS A 348 -28.54 22.16 15.89
C LYS A 348 -28.09 21.20 17.00
N PRO A 349 -26.77 21.04 17.21
CA PRO A 349 -26.27 20.29 18.35
C PRO A 349 -26.78 20.95 19.65
N PRO A 350 -27.05 20.15 20.71
CA PRO A 350 -27.44 20.72 21.99
C PRO A 350 -26.36 21.69 22.46
N ASN A 351 -26.78 22.78 23.11
CA ASN A 351 -25.99 23.95 23.49
C ASN A 351 -24.98 23.65 24.63
N VAL A 352 -24.08 22.70 24.38
CA VAL A 352 -22.88 22.47 25.17
C VAL A 352 -21.74 22.97 24.32
N GLN A 353 -21.15 24.10 24.67
CA GLN A 353 -19.87 24.50 24.07
C GLN A 353 -18.85 23.40 24.37
N PRO A 354 -18.36 22.65 23.38
CA PRO A 354 -17.32 21.69 23.63
C PRO A 354 -16.08 22.45 24.07
N SER A 355 -15.60 22.15 25.28
CA SER A 355 -14.35 22.72 25.81
C SER A 355 -13.10 22.30 25.01
N LEU A 356 -13.24 21.34 24.10
CA LEU A 356 -12.18 20.78 23.27
C LEU A 356 -12.52 20.93 21.78
N PRO A 357 -11.52 21.14 20.89
CA PRO A 357 -11.72 21.20 19.46
C PRO A 357 -12.21 19.86 18.89
N PRO A 358 -12.95 19.86 17.75
CA PRO A 358 -13.48 18.64 17.17
C PRO A 358 -12.35 17.72 16.65
N VAL A 359 -12.63 16.40 16.65
CA VAL A 359 -11.82 15.39 15.95
C VAL A 359 -12.49 15.08 14.61
N PHE A 360 -11.71 15.04 13.56
CA PHE A 360 -12.17 14.73 12.20
C PHE A 360 -12.02 13.25 11.92
N LEU A 361 -13.12 12.61 11.50
CA LEU A 361 -13.16 11.18 11.15
C LEU A 361 -13.32 11.03 9.64
N ALA A 362 -12.26 10.62 8.97
CA ALA A 362 -12.24 10.32 7.54
C ALA A 362 -12.64 8.85 7.31
N ASP A 363 -13.93 8.62 7.22
CA ASP A 363 -14.57 7.29 7.09
C ASP A 363 -14.98 6.95 5.66
N THR A 364 -14.31 7.53 4.69
CA THR A 364 -14.50 7.30 3.25
C THR A 364 -13.29 6.59 2.65
N THR A 365 -13.47 5.99 1.47
CA THR A 365 -12.39 5.28 0.77
C THR A 365 -11.70 6.16 -0.27
N GLY A 366 -10.37 5.95 -0.49
CA GLY A 366 -9.62 6.62 -1.55
C GLY A 366 -9.11 8.03 -1.20
N GLU A 367 -9.28 8.49 0.05
CA GLU A 367 -8.88 9.83 0.48
C GLU A 367 -7.54 9.87 1.24
N LEU A 368 -7.05 8.71 1.67
CA LEU A 368 -5.90 8.61 2.58
C LEU A 368 -4.63 9.28 2.02
N MET A 369 -4.36 9.12 0.72
CA MET A 369 -3.21 9.76 0.08
C MET A 369 -3.31 11.30 0.10
N GLY A 370 -4.51 11.85 -0.08
CA GLY A 370 -4.76 13.29 0.06
C GLY A 370 -4.58 13.77 1.50
N LEU A 371 -5.04 12.98 2.48
CA LEU A 371 -4.84 13.27 3.91
C LEU A 371 -3.36 13.29 4.27
N TYR A 372 -2.56 12.33 3.78
CA TYR A 372 -1.10 12.38 3.93
C TYR A 372 -0.50 13.64 3.34
N GLY A 373 -1.00 14.11 2.20
CA GLY A 373 -0.53 15.34 1.55
C GLY A 373 -0.74 16.60 2.40
N ILE A 374 -1.79 16.67 3.21
CA ILE A 374 -2.12 17.84 4.04
C ILE A 374 -1.66 17.73 5.50
N ALA A 375 -1.31 16.55 5.99
CA ALA A 375 -0.87 16.34 7.36
C ALA A 375 0.48 17.01 7.67
N ASP A 376 0.73 17.38 8.92
CA ASP A 376 2.04 17.81 9.42
C ASP A 376 2.82 16.67 10.06
N VAL A 377 2.10 15.75 10.74
CA VAL A 377 2.67 14.55 11.38
C VAL A 377 1.73 13.38 11.13
N VAL A 378 2.28 12.22 10.84
CA VAL A 378 1.53 11.01 10.53
C VAL A 378 1.92 9.86 11.45
N PHE A 379 0.91 9.21 12.03
CA PHE A 379 1.03 7.87 12.59
C PHE A 379 0.40 6.86 11.64
N VAL A 380 1.12 5.80 11.28
CA VAL A 380 0.62 4.72 10.41
C VAL A 380 0.15 3.55 11.25
N GLY A 381 -1.12 3.25 11.16
CA GLY A 381 -1.78 2.24 12.00
C GLY A 381 -1.43 0.78 11.69
N LYS A 382 -2.04 -0.13 12.47
CA LYS A 382 -1.76 -1.57 12.52
C LYS A 382 -0.29 -1.87 12.86
N SER A 383 0.34 -0.97 13.59
CA SER A 383 1.75 -1.05 13.89
C SER A 383 2.07 -0.99 15.38
N LEU A 384 1.11 -0.52 16.21
CA LEU A 384 1.27 -0.37 17.65
C LEU A 384 0.43 -1.39 18.43
N CYS A 385 -0.85 -1.49 18.14
CA CYS A 385 -1.79 -2.39 18.83
C CYS A 385 -2.05 -3.70 18.07
N ALA A 386 -1.57 -3.81 16.83
CA ALA A 386 -1.73 -5.01 15.99
C ALA A 386 -0.52 -5.21 15.07
N HIS A 387 -0.33 -6.47 14.66
CA HIS A 387 0.84 -6.88 13.88
C HIS A 387 0.71 -6.58 12.38
N GLY A 388 1.81 -6.16 11.76
CA GLY A 388 2.02 -6.13 10.31
C GLY A 388 2.17 -4.75 9.67
N SER A 389 1.70 -3.67 10.32
CA SER A 389 1.65 -2.29 9.80
C SER A 389 0.82 -2.10 8.52
N GLN A 390 0.46 -0.87 8.26
CA GLN A 390 -0.08 -0.38 6.99
C GLN A 390 1.03 0.32 6.16
N ASN A 391 0.68 0.88 5.01
CA ASN A 391 1.64 1.42 4.06
C ASN A 391 2.25 2.75 4.55
N MET A 392 3.53 2.73 4.95
CA MET A 392 4.29 3.92 5.34
C MET A 392 4.97 4.64 4.16
N ILE A 393 5.01 4.04 2.98
CA ILE A 393 5.61 4.66 1.79
C ILE A 393 4.85 5.92 1.40
N GLU A 394 3.52 5.90 1.51
CA GLU A 394 2.65 7.01 1.10
C GLU A 394 2.91 8.30 1.88
N PRO A 395 2.89 8.33 3.23
CA PRO A 395 3.23 9.56 3.97
C PRO A 395 4.69 9.97 3.78
N CYS A 396 5.63 9.02 3.67
CA CYS A 396 7.03 9.32 3.36
C CYS A 396 7.18 9.99 1.99
N LEU A 397 6.46 9.52 0.96
CA LEU A 397 6.44 10.16 -0.37
C LEU A 397 5.89 11.59 -0.31
N CYS A 398 4.92 11.85 0.56
CA CYS A 398 4.40 13.19 0.81
C CYS A 398 5.38 14.09 1.59
N GLY A 399 6.53 13.57 1.99
CA GLY A 399 7.53 14.30 2.78
C GLY A 399 7.07 14.58 4.21
N LYS A 400 6.28 13.67 4.80
CA LYS A 400 5.73 13.87 6.14
C LYS A 400 6.54 13.13 7.18
N PRO A 401 6.84 13.77 8.34
CA PRO A 401 7.31 13.08 9.52
C PRO A 401 6.36 11.94 9.87
N THR A 402 6.88 10.72 9.83
CA THR A 402 6.06 9.50 9.92
C THR A 402 6.51 8.62 11.07
N PHE A 403 5.54 8.22 11.89
CA PHE A 403 5.70 7.29 13.01
C PHE A 403 5.03 5.97 12.73
N VAL A 404 5.68 4.88 13.14
CA VAL A 404 5.15 3.51 13.13
C VAL A 404 5.46 2.82 14.44
N GLY A 405 4.59 1.94 14.90
CA GLY A 405 4.85 1.10 16.07
C GLY A 405 5.88 -0.01 15.79
N PRO A 406 6.10 -0.92 16.77
CA PRO A 406 7.12 -1.97 16.66
C PRO A 406 6.76 -3.07 15.64
N TYR A 407 5.48 -3.22 15.28
CA TYR A 407 4.99 -4.33 14.45
C TYR A 407 4.91 -3.95 12.97
N THR A 408 6.01 -4.15 12.22
CA THR A 408 6.13 -3.74 10.80
C THR A 408 6.47 -4.89 9.86
N GLU A 409 6.11 -6.12 10.21
CA GLU A 409 6.56 -7.35 9.56
C GLU A 409 6.21 -7.43 8.07
N ASN A 410 5.07 -6.85 7.68
CA ASN A 410 4.61 -6.85 6.27
C ASN A 410 5.42 -5.90 5.37
N PHE A 411 6.23 -5.02 5.99
CA PHE A 411 7.00 -3.98 5.31
C PHE A 411 8.49 -4.02 5.64
N ARG A 412 9.03 -5.15 6.13
CA ARG A 412 10.44 -5.28 6.55
C ARG A 412 11.46 -4.69 5.57
N PRO A 413 11.42 -5.00 4.25
CA PRO A 413 12.38 -4.41 3.31
C PRO A 413 12.27 -2.89 3.23
N VAL A 414 11.03 -2.37 3.21
CA VAL A 414 10.75 -0.93 3.19
C VAL A 414 11.24 -0.27 4.48
N MET A 415 10.95 -0.87 5.64
CA MET A 415 11.39 -0.36 6.93
C MET A 415 12.90 -0.34 7.05
N SER A 416 13.58 -1.41 6.60
CA SER A 416 15.05 -1.45 6.58
C SER A 416 15.65 -0.28 5.81
N ASP A 417 15.10 0.02 4.63
CA ASP A 417 15.55 1.13 3.79
C ASP A 417 15.28 2.49 4.43
N LEU A 418 14.08 2.68 4.98
CA LEU A 418 13.68 3.95 5.60
C LEU A 418 14.45 4.22 6.91
N LEU A 419 14.67 3.18 7.73
CA LEU A 419 15.47 3.29 8.95
C LEU A 419 16.95 3.55 8.64
N ALA A 420 17.50 2.89 7.61
CA ALA A 420 18.90 3.13 7.19
C ALA A 420 19.11 4.57 6.69
N ALA A 421 18.06 5.19 6.13
CA ALA A 421 18.07 6.58 5.66
C ALA A 421 17.68 7.59 6.76
N ASP A 422 17.43 7.15 8.00
CA ASP A 422 16.86 7.96 9.09
C ASP A 422 15.61 8.74 8.65
N ALA A 423 14.74 8.07 7.90
CA ALA A 423 13.61 8.64 7.17
C ALA A 423 12.25 8.35 7.81
N ILE A 424 12.20 7.56 8.89
CA ILE A 424 10.99 7.18 9.62
C ILE A 424 11.32 6.97 11.09
N ARG A 425 10.33 7.17 11.95
CA ARG A 425 10.47 6.89 13.40
C ARG A 425 9.68 5.63 13.76
N GLN A 426 10.40 4.60 14.18
CA GLN A 426 9.81 3.40 14.78
C GLN A 426 9.82 3.56 16.29
N ILE A 427 8.63 3.62 16.88
CA ILE A 427 8.42 3.80 18.32
C ILE A 427 8.13 2.45 18.98
N LYS A 428 8.43 2.33 20.28
CA LYS A 428 8.17 1.11 21.04
C LYS A 428 6.77 1.08 21.68
N ASP A 429 6.25 2.25 22.09
CA ASP A 429 5.01 2.38 22.84
C ASP A 429 4.34 3.76 22.61
N ALA A 430 3.18 3.96 23.25
CA ALA A 430 2.41 5.19 23.17
C ALA A 430 3.12 6.41 23.81
N ALA A 431 4.00 6.19 24.80
CA ALA A 431 4.72 7.28 25.46
C ALA A 431 5.78 7.87 24.52
N GLU A 432 6.54 7.01 23.85
CA GLU A 432 7.53 7.43 22.84
C GLU A 432 6.85 8.09 21.63
N LEU A 433 5.63 7.63 21.26
CA LEU A 433 4.83 8.28 20.23
C LEU A 433 4.43 9.70 20.64
N GLU A 434 3.95 9.89 21.88
CA GLU A 434 3.57 11.21 22.39
C GLU A 434 4.75 12.18 22.41
N GLU A 435 5.90 11.72 22.90
CA GLU A 435 7.13 12.52 22.94
C GLU A 435 7.52 12.97 21.53
N GLY A 436 7.62 12.03 20.59
CA GLY A 436 8.02 12.34 19.20
C GLY A 436 7.04 13.25 18.47
N ILE A 437 5.72 13.04 18.64
CA ILE A 437 4.70 13.94 18.07
C ILE A 437 4.83 15.33 18.70
N GLY A 438 5.00 15.41 20.03
CA GLY A 438 5.17 16.65 20.78
C GLY A 438 6.36 17.45 20.27
N GLU A 439 7.51 16.82 20.08
CA GLU A 439 8.71 17.44 19.51
C GLU A 439 8.44 18.07 18.15
N ILE A 440 7.75 17.36 17.25
CA ILE A 440 7.45 17.86 15.90
C ILE A 440 6.46 19.03 15.93
N LEU A 441 5.42 18.93 16.76
CA LEU A 441 4.35 19.92 16.78
C LEU A 441 4.70 21.18 17.59
N GLU A 442 5.64 21.09 18.54
CA GLU A 442 6.08 22.21 19.35
C GLU A 442 7.18 23.04 18.69
N TRP A 443 7.80 22.54 17.63
CA TRP A 443 8.81 23.29 16.90
C TRP A 443 8.15 24.45 16.14
N SER A 444 8.24 25.64 16.72
CA SER A 444 8.01 26.90 16.01
C SER A 444 9.24 27.24 15.16
N ASN A 445 9.02 27.89 14.02
CA ASN A 445 10.08 28.32 13.10
C ASN A 445 11.20 29.15 13.74
N ASP A 446 10.96 29.75 14.92
CA ASP A 446 11.88 30.67 15.60
C ASP A 446 13.06 29.99 16.30
N ARG A 447 12.99 28.65 16.52
CA ARG A 447 14.09 27.88 17.13
C ARG A 447 14.87 27.02 16.14
N MET A 448 14.55 27.08 14.87
CA MET A 448 15.26 26.27 13.84
C MET A 448 16.76 26.63 13.71
N ILE A 449 17.16 27.82 14.12
CA ILE A 449 18.54 28.33 13.92
C ILE A 449 19.45 27.99 15.09
N GLU A 450 18.94 27.91 16.33
CA GLU A 450 19.80 27.76 17.53
C GLU A 450 20.07 26.29 17.94
N TRP A 451 19.25 25.31 17.49
CA TRP A 451 19.32 23.91 17.95
C TRP A 451 19.98 22.94 16.96
N SER A 452 20.46 23.44 15.84
CA SER A 452 21.05 22.58 14.80
C SER A 452 22.36 21.87 15.17
N ASN A 453 23.01 22.28 16.28
CA ASN A 453 24.37 21.83 16.54
C ASN A 453 24.60 20.93 17.76
N ASP A 454 23.73 20.83 18.77
CA ASP A 454 24.18 20.24 20.05
C ASP A 454 23.29 19.16 20.72
N ARG A 455 22.09 18.82 20.23
CA ARG A 455 21.31 17.72 20.82
C ARG A 455 21.23 16.50 19.89
N MET A 456 21.90 15.44 20.32
CA MET A 456 21.71 14.08 19.80
C MET A 456 20.56 13.43 20.60
N ILE A 457 19.45 13.11 19.92
CA ILE A 457 18.34 12.34 20.51
C ILE A 457 18.65 10.87 20.33
N GLU A 458 18.74 10.12 21.44
CA GLU A 458 18.94 8.69 21.44
C GLU A 458 17.58 8.00 21.49
N TRP A 459 17.24 7.28 20.42
CA TRP A 459 15.99 6.53 20.30
C TRP A 459 16.18 5.08 20.80
N SER A 460 15.06 4.42 21.10
CA SER A 460 15.04 3.04 21.63
C SER A 460 15.79 1.98 20.81
N ASN A 461 16.18 2.33 19.57
CA ASN A 461 17.01 1.48 18.71
C ASN A 461 18.51 1.76 18.81
N GLY A 462 18.96 2.58 19.79
CA GLY A 462 20.37 2.91 20.03
C GLY A 462 21.00 3.83 18.97
N ARG A 463 20.23 4.43 18.06
CA ARG A 463 20.76 5.35 17.06
C ARG A 463 20.60 6.80 17.50
N LYS A 464 21.71 7.52 17.46
CA LYS A 464 21.75 8.96 17.69
C LYS A 464 21.55 9.69 16.37
N CYS A 465 20.49 10.50 16.26
CA CYS A 465 20.16 11.25 15.04
C CYS A 465 20.60 12.70 15.19
N ARG A 466 21.44 13.18 14.26
CA ARG A 466 21.71 14.60 14.05
C ARG A 466 20.77 15.13 12.97
N GLY A 467 20.07 16.20 13.22
CA GLY A 467 19.30 16.89 12.20
C GLY A 467 17.91 17.31 12.68
N ALA A 468 17.47 18.48 12.23
CA ALA A 468 16.17 19.03 12.56
C ALA A 468 15.04 18.08 12.10
N VAL A 469 13.95 18.05 12.83
CA VAL A 469 12.72 17.30 12.49
C VAL A 469 12.14 17.73 11.14
N ALA A 470 12.31 18.98 10.75
CA ALA A 470 11.99 19.45 9.39
C ALA A 470 12.69 18.63 8.29
N ASP A 471 13.86 18.07 8.60
CA ASP A 471 14.63 17.23 7.71
C ASP A 471 14.12 15.77 7.62
N LEU A 472 13.37 15.28 8.63
CA LEU A 472 12.80 13.93 8.63
C LEU A 472 11.88 13.70 7.42
N GLY A 473 10.98 14.65 7.16
CA GLY A 473 10.09 14.58 6.00
C GLY A 473 10.83 14.64 4.66
N ALA A 474 11.83 15.51 4.56
CA ALA A 474 12.67 15.61 3.36
C ALA A 474 13.47 14.34 3.12
N ARG A 475 14.08 13.76 4.18
CA ARG A 475 14.78 12.47 4.11
C ARG A 475 13.83 11.34 3.74
N ALA A 476 12.61 11.32 4.29
CA ALA A 476 11.59 10.35 3.96
C ALA A 476 11.24 10.36 2.47
N LYS A 477 10.95 11.55 1.93
CA LYS A 477 10.67 11.73 0.50
C LYS A 477 11.85 11.28 -0.37
N ALA A 478 13.05 11.75 -0.07
CA ALA A 478 14.25 11.39 -0.82
C ALA A 478 14.56 9.88 -0.77
N ALA A 479 14.32 9.21 0.36
CA ALA A 479 14.49 7.77 0.49
C ALA A 479 13.51 6.98 -0.38
N VAL A 480 12.24 7.40 -0.43
CA VAL A 480 11.21 6.81 -1.30
C VAL A 480 11.53 7.06 -2.77
N GLU A 481 11.84 8.30 -3.14
CA GLU A 481 12.14 8.68 -4.54
C GLU A 481 13.34 7.91 -5.11
N ARG A 482 14.40 7.70 -4.33
CA ARG A 482 15.55 6.86 -4.75
C ARG A 482 15.19 5.41 -5.05
N ARG A 483 14.11 4.90 -4.45
CA ARG A 483 13.64 3.51 -4.66
C ARG A 483 12.60 3.38 -5.76
N ARG A 484 12.16 4.46 -6.39
CA ARG A 484 11.20 4.45 -7.50
C ARG A 484 11.82 4.02 -8.82
N GLY A 485 10.98 3.84 -9.83
CA GLY A 485 11.38 3.38 -11.15
C GLY A 485 11.64 1.87 -11.22
N VAL A 486 11.24 1.12 -10.20
CA VAL A 486 11.39 -0.35 -10.16
C VAL A 486 10.60 -0.99 -11.29
N VAL A 487 9.35 -0.55 -11.48
CA VAL A 487 8.44 -1.10 -12.49
C VAL A 487 8.98 -0.84 -13.90
N ALA A 488 9.42 0.39 -14.18
CA ALA A 488 10.01 0.75 -15.49
C ALA A 488 11.24 -0.11 -15.80
N ARG A 489 12.14 -0.31 -14.83
CA ARG A 489 13.31 -1.20 -15.00
C ARG A 489 12.90 -2.65 -15.25
N CYS A 490 11.88 -3.16 -14.56
CA CYS A 490 11.37 -4.52 -14.82
C CYS A 490 10.76 -4.63 -16.21
N VAL A 491 9.95 -3.65 -16.65
CA VAL A 491 9.37 -3.62 -18.00
C VAL A 491 10.46 -3.64 -19.07
N ALA A 492 11.50 -2.80 -18.95
CA ALA A 492 12.61 -2.79 -19.87
C ALA A 492 13.30 -4.17 -19.95
N ALA A 493 13.66 -4.74 -18.80
CA ALA A 493 14.33 -6.04 -18.73
C ALA A 493 13.48 -7.22 -19.26
N ILE A 494 12.15 -7.15 -19.12
CA ILE A 494 11.24 -8.16 -19.66
C ILE A 494 11.12 -8.00 -21.16
N ARG A 495 10.99 -6.78 -21.67
CA ARG A 495 10.91 -6.49 -23.13
C ARG A 495 12.17 -6.96 -23.84
N ASP A 496 13.35 -6.65 -23.31
CA ASP A 496 14.64 -7.09 -23.86
C ASP A 496 14.77 -8.62 -23.92
N SER A 497 14.07 -9.33 -23.05
CA SER A 497 14.07 -10.80 -22.95
C SER A 497 12.89 -11.45 -23.68
N THR A 498 12.00 -10.67 -24.29
CA THR A 498 10.79 -11.15 -24.97
C THR A 498 10.94 -10.93 -26.48
N PRO A 499 10.78 -11.95 -27.33
CA PRO A 499 10.84 -11.81 -28.77
C PRO A 499 9.79 -10.81 -29.28
N VAL A 500 10.21 -9.85 -30.13
CA VAL A 500 9.32 -8.82 -30.70
C VAL A 500 8.39 -9.42 -31.78
N THR A 501 8.81 -10.47 -32.44
CA THR A 501 8.05 -11.15 -33.49
C THR A 501 7.44 -12.44 -32.96
N GLY A 502 6.13 -12.61 -33.17
CA GLY A 502 5.48 -13.88 -32.98
C GLY A 502 6.05 -14.93 -33.95
N ALA A 503 7.20 -15.51 -33.59
CA ALA A 503 7.47 -16.86 -34.05
C ALA A 503 6.36 -17.70 -33.47
N ASP A 504 5.54 -18.31 -34.30
CA ASP A 504 4.58 -19.32 -33.85
C ASP A 504 5.33 -20.29 -32.96
N PRO A 505 5.04 -20.37 -31.66
CA PRO A 505 5.62 -21.41 -30.84
C PRO A 505 5.00 -22.69 -31.40
N ILE A 506 5.84 -23.47 -32.07
CA ILE A 506 5.46 -24.76 -32.64
C ILE A 506 4.91 -25.56 -31.48
N LEU A 507 3.59 -25.75 -31.52
CA LEU A 507 2.87 -26.58 -30.59
C LEU A 507 3.20 -28.02 -30.92
N VAL A 508 4.26 -28.56 -30.31
CA VAL A 508 4.52 -30.00 -30.25
C VAL A 508 3.62 -30.68 -29.20
#